data_2062753ce755286db3c950ee459de214
#
_entry.id   2062753ce755286db3c950ee459de214
#
_cell.length_a   1.000
_cell.length_b   1.000
_cell.length_c   1.000
_cell.angle_alpha   90.00
_cell.angle_beta   90.00
_cell.angle_gamma   90.00
#
_symmetry.space_group_name_H-M   'P 1'
#
loop_
_entity.id
_entity.type
_entity.pdbx_description
1 polymer ?
#
loop_
_entity_poly.entity_id
_entity_poly.type
_entity_poly.pdbx_seq_one_letter_code
_entity_poly.pdbx_strand_id
1 'polypeptide(L)'
;IFFFEIYYSIKYFLSGNYYKIQNDNLRTDTIPCPYFFIHKISQFINKKKIRSLIDLGCGFGRITNFLSDSTNAAIYGYEVDNKVFDIAIKNKKKNVYIKYQNILSVDYNTLHVECFILNDPLKREIDLENLIKKIELSKYNINKKYYLITINIDEKKNYIFKKFKLIKIVSASSTKNIRFYSS
;
A
#
# COMPACT_ATOMS: atom_id res chain seq x y z
N ILE A 1 -10.63 15.71 -10.02
CA ILE A 1 -10.13 14.31 -9.96
C ILE A 1 -9.82 13.81 -11.36
N PHE A 2 -10.75 13.94 -12.34
CA PHE A 2 -10.61 13.39 -13.69
C PHE A 2 -9.34 13.88 -14.43
N PHE A 3 -9.11 15.19 -14.52
CA PHE A 3 -7.90 15.74 -15.15
C PHE A 3 -6.60 15.30 -14.47
N PHE A 4 -6.63 15.14 -13.17
CA PHE A 4 -5.51 14.67 -12.37
C PHE A 4 -5.16 13.22 -12.73
N GLU A 5 -6.17 12.34 -12.84
CA GLU A 5 -5.98 10.95 -13.24
C GLU A 5 -5.39 10.85 -14.65
N ILE A 6 -5.91 11.61 -15.61
CA ILE A 6 -5.39 11.63 -17.00
C ILE A 6 -3.92 12.06 -17.03
N TYR A 7 -3.60 13.21 -16.40
CA TYR A 7 -2.23 13.75 -16.40
C TYR A 7 -1.23 12.72 -15.85
N TYR A 8 -1.52 12.13 -14.71
CA TYR A 8 -0.60 11.18 -14.09
C TYR A 8 -0.59 9.81 -14.78
N SER A 9 -1.68 9.39 -15.38
CA SER A 9 -1.71 8.16 -16.20
C SER A 9 -0.79 8.29 -17.43
N ILE A 10 -0.78 9.45 -18.07
CA ILE A 10 0.14 9.76 -19.18
C ILE A 10 1.58 9.82 -18.66
N LYS A 11 1.83 10.60 -17.59
CA LYS A 11 3.17 10.82 -17.03
C LYS A 11 3.86 9.52 -16.62
N TYR A 12 3.14 8.59 -16.03
CA TYR A 12 3.74 7.35 -15.53
C TYR A 12 3.65 6.19 -16.52
N PHE A 13 2.90 6.35 -17.60
CA PHE A 13 2.68 5.32 -18.64
C PHE A 13 2.39 3.91 -18.06
N LEU A 14 2.09 3.86 -16.79
CA LEU A 14 1.68 2.64 -16.10
C LEU A 14 0.22 2.45 -16.45
N SER A 15 -0.01 1.58 -17.40
CA SER A 15 -1.35 1.13 -17.72
C SER A 15 -2.03 0.77 -16.42
N GLY A 16 -3.02 1.56 -16.01
CA GLY A 16 -3.83 1.27 -14.85
C GLY A 16 -4.74 0.09 -15.13
N ASN A 17 -4.19 -0.95 -15.72
CA ASN A 17 -4.96 -2.11 -16.14
C ASN A 17 -5.33 -2.91 -14.90
N TYR A 18 -6.62 -3.08 -14.73
CA TYR A 18 -7.18 -4.09 -13.87
C TYR A 18 -6.64 -5.46 -14.29
N TYR A 19 -6.07 -6.19 -13.35
CA TYR A 19 -5.63 -7.55 -13.58
C TYR A 19 -6.40 -8.49 -12.66
N LYS A 20 -7.22 -9.34 -13.27
CA LYS A 20 -7.99 -10.35 -12.56
C LYS A 20 -7.10 -11.55 -12.26
N ILE A 21 -6.92 -11.83 -10.97
CA ILE A 21 -6.22 -13.02 -10.51
C ILE A 21 -7.19 -14.19 -10.59
N GLN A 22 -6.92 -15.13 -11.50
CA GLN A 22 -7.77 -16.33 -11.68
C GLN A 22 -7.51 -17.33 -10.55
N ASN A 23 -8.61 -17.88 -10.00
CA ASN A 23 -8.60 -19.01 -9.05
C ASN A 23 -7.77 -18.80 -7.77
N ASP A 24 -7.68 -17.59 -7.28
CA ASP A 24 -7.02 -17.30 -6.01
C ASP A 24 -8.03 -16.92 -4.92
N ASN A 25 -8.02 -17.69 -3.83
CA ASN A 25 -8.90 -17.46 -2.68
C ASN A 25 -8.28 -16.55 -1.61
N LEU A 26 -7.00 -16.21 -1.74
CA LEU A 26 -6.26 -15.41 -0.74
C LEU A 26 -6.12 -13.96 -1.15
N ARG A 27 -5.83 -13.71 -2.44
CA ARG A 27 -5.48 -12.40 -2.97
C ARG A 27 -6.67 -11.72 -3.63
N THR A 28 -6.72 -10.41 -3.52
CA THR A 28 -7.64 -9.59 -4.34
C THR A 28 -7.07 -9.39 -5.74
N ASP A 29 -7.93 -9.02 -6.68
CA ASP A 29 -7.49 -8.60 -7.99
C ASP A 29 -6.58 -7.36 -7.89
N THR A 30 -5.63 -7.22 -8.81
CA THR A 30 -4.79 -6.04 -8.86
C THR A 30 -5.62 -4.85 -9.37
N ILE A 31 -6.11 -4.05 -8.43
CA ILE A 31 -6.91 -2.85 -8.70
C ILE A 31 -5.99 -1.63 -8.56
N PRO A 32 -5.83 -0.83 -9.63
CA PRO A 32 -4.96 0.34 -9.54
C PRO A 32 -5.54 1.39 -8.60
N CYS A 33 -4.70 1.84 -7.65
CA CYS A 33 -5.03 2.96 -6.77
C CYS A 33 -5.16 4.26 -7.59
N PRO A 34 -6.24 5.04 -7.43
CA PRO A 34 -6.36 6.33 -8.08
C PRO A 34 -5.20 7.29 -7.73
N TYR A 35 -4.67 8.02 -8.72
CA TYR A 35 -3.58 8.98 -8.48
C TYR A 35 -3.95 10.08 -7.50
N PHE A 36 -5.22 10.49 -7.47
CA PHE A 36 -5.72 11.41 -6.46
C PHE A 36 -5.43 10.90 -5.03
N PHE A 37 -5.66 9.62 -4.78
CA PHE A 37 -5.36 9.02 -3.48
C PHE A 37 -3.87 8.96 -3.22
N ILE A 38 -3.08 8.55 -4.21
CA ILE A 38 -1.62 8.47 -4.05
C ILE A 38 -1.03 9.86 -3.77
N HIS A 39 -1.56 10.91 -4.39
CA HIS A 39 -1.17 12.29 -4.07
C HIS A 39 -1.50 12.67 -2.62
N LYS A 40 -2.66 12.27 -2.08
CA LYS A 40 -2.99 12.50 -0.67
C LYS A 40 -2.06 11.72 0.27
N ILE A 41 -1.63 10.54 -0.15
CA ILE A 41 -0.62 9.76 0.57
C ILE A 41 0.73 10.48 0.56
N SER A 42 1.19 10.98 -0.58
CA SER A 42 2.46 11.71 -0.66
C SER A 42 2.47 12.97 0.22
N GLN A 43 1.36 13.72 0.23
CA GLN A 43 1.21 14.88 1.13
C GLN A 43 1.32 14.48 2.61
N PHE A 44 0.72 13.35 2.99
CA PHE A 44 0.82 12.84 4.37
C PHE A 44 2.25 12.42 4.72
N ILE A 45 2.91 11.67 3.84
CA ILE A 45 4.30 11.21 4.02
C ILE A 45 5.23 12.41 4.22
N ASN A 46 5.14 13.42 3.36
CA ASN A 46 5.96 14.63 3.45
C ASN A 46 5.66 15.44 4.73
N LYS A 47 4.38 15.62 5.08
CA LYS A 47 3.97 16.32 6.32
C LYS A 47 4.47 15.62 7.59
N LYS A 48 4.46 14.28 7.60
CA LYS A 48 4.93 13.46 8.74
C LYS A 48 6.42 13.19 8.71
N LYS A 49 7.13 13.62 7.66
CA LYS A 49 8.57 13.40 7.46
C LYS A 49 8.94 11.91 7.50
N ILE A 50 8.08 11.04 6.94
CA ILE A 50 8.29 9.60 6.89
C ILE A 50 9.46 9.33 5.94
N ARG A 51 10.45 8.57 6.40
CA ARG A 51 11.70 8.29 5.67
C ARG A 51 11.75 6.93 5.01
N SER A 52 10.86 6.02 5.40
CA SER A 52 10.80 4.67 4.82
C SER A 52 9.35 4.16 4.84
N LEU A 53 8.95 3.53 3.74
CA LEU A 53 7.63 2.94 3.64
C LEU A 53 7.62 1.67 2.79
N ILE A 54 6.61 0.84 3.00
CA ILE A 54 6.40 -0.37 2.22
C ILE A 54 4.95 -0.48 1.75
N ASP A 55 4.78 -0.80 0.48
CA ASP A 55 3.50 -1.13 -0.15
C ASP A 55 3.33 -2.65 -0.17
N LEU A 56 2.39 -3.15 0.63
CA LEU A 56 2.12 -4.57 0.82
C LEU A 56 1.08 -5.06 -0.19
N GLY A 57 1.53 -5.72 -1.26
CA GLY A 57 0.75 -6.02 -2.45
C GLY A 57 0.82 -4.85 -3.44
N CYS A 58 2.05 -4.50 -3.86
CA CYS A 58 2.29 -3.27 -4.62
C CYS A 58 1.76 -3.34 -6.08
N GLY A 59 1.29 -4.49 -6.52
CA GLY A 59 0.77 -4.67 -7.87
C GLY A 59 1.81 -4.28 -8.91
N PHE A 60 1.39 -3.55 -9.94
CA PHE A 60 2.28 -3.04 -11.00
C PHE A 60 3.21 -1.89 -10.57
N GLY A 61 3.23 -1.53 -9.28
CA GLY A 61 4.11 -0.49 -8.74
C GLY A 61 3.60 0.94 -8.93
N ARG A 62 2.29 1.17 -9.10
CA ARG A 62 1.74 2.52 -9.30
C ARG A 62 1.98 3.42 -8.09
N ILE A 63 1.69 2.93 -6.89
CA ILE A 63 1.91 3.68 -5.64
C ILE A 63 3.40 3.92 -5.43
N THR A 64 4.20 2.88 -5.52
CA THR A 64 5.65 2.95 -5.27
C THR A 64 6.35 3.92 -6.21
N ASN A 65 6.06 3.89 -7.51
CA ASN A 65 6.67 4.78 -8.50
C ASN A 65 6.26 6.24 -8.31
N PHE A 66 4.97 6.51 -8.02
CA PHE A 66 4.52 7.87 -7.76
C PHE A 66 5.16 8.46 -6.49
N LEU A 67 5.18 7.68 -5.41
CA LEU A 67 5.76 8.14 -4.14
C LEU A 67 7.26 8.37 -4.24
N SER A 68 7.95 7.58 -5.06
CA SER A 68 9.38 7.76 -5.36
C SER A 68 9.70 9.11 -6.01
N ASP A 69 8.79 9.63 -6.87
CA ASP A 69 8.97 10.94 -7.50
C ASP A 69 8.47 12.11 -6.62
N SER A 70 7.62 11.85 -5.64
CA SER A 70 6.91 12.88 -4.88
C SER A 70 7.29 12.95 -3.40
N THR A 71 8.20 12.08 -2.95
CA THR A 71 8.67 12.05 -1.55
C THR A 71 10.17 11.75 -1.52
N ASN A 72 10.80 11.99 -0.35
CA ASN A 72 12.19 11.63 -0.09
C ASN A 72 12.32 10.32 0.70
N ALA A 73 11.26 9.54 0.80
CA ALA A 73 11.25 8.27 1.51
C ALA A 73 11.93 7.14 0.71
N ALA A 74 12.56 6.20 1.39
CA ALA A 74 12.93 4.92 0.80
C ALA A 74 11.66 4.10 0.57
N ILE A 75 11.45 3.64 -0.65
CA ILE A 75 10.22 2.99 -1.09
C ILE A 75 10.46 1.51 -1.33
N TYR A 76 9.71 0.69 -0.61
CA TYR A 76 9.71 -0.76 -0.75
C TYR A 76 8.34 -1.23 -1.25
N GLY A 77 8.31 -2.38 -1.95
CA GLY A 77 7.08 -3.03 -2.37
C GLY A 77 7.22 -4.55 -2.32
N TYR A 78 6.16 -5.24 -1.94
CA TYR A 78 6.07 -6.69 -2.03
C TYR A 78 4.94 -7.08 -2.98
N GLU A 79 5.23 -8.04 -3.86
CA GLU A 79 4.26 -8.63 -4.77
C GLU A 79 4.51 -10.15 -4.86
N VAL A 80 3.44 -10.93 -4.98
CA VAL A 80 3.51 -12.38 -4.97
C VAL A 80 3.03 -13.02 -6.27
N ASP A 81 2.35 -12.28 -7.12
CA ASP A 81 2.01 -12.75 -8.47
C ASP A 81 3.20 -12.55 -9.41
N ASN A 82 3.73 -13.63 -10.00
CA ASN A 82 4.91 -13.58 -10.86
C ASN A 82 4.76 -12.61 -12.04
N LYS A 83 3.61 -12.67 -12.74
CA LYS A 83 3.37 -11.83 -13.92
C LYS A 83 3.29 -10.36 -13.56
N VAL A 84 2.62 -10.05 -12.44
CA VAL A 84 2.48 -8.68 -11.93
C VAL A 84 3.83 -8.18 -11.43
N PHE A 85 4.58 -9.00 -10.72
CA PHE A 85 5.93 -8.70 -10.23
C PHE A 85 6.91 -8.39 -11.38
N ASP A 86 6.95 -9.20 -12.43
CA ASP A 86 7.82 -8.99 -13.59
C ASP A 86 7.55 -7.64 -14.27
N ILE A 87 6.27 -7.26 -14.39
CA ILE A 87 5.89 -5.96 -14.93
C ILE A 87 6.31 -4.84 -13.95
N ALA A 88 6.10 -5.03 -12.65
CA ALA A 88 6.50 -4.06 -11.64
C ALA A 88 8.01 -3.80 -11.65
N ILE A 89 8.82 -4.86 -11.72
CA ILE A 89 10.30 -4.77 -11.80
C ILE A 89 10.74 -4.06 -13.07
N LYS A 90 10.15 -4.38 -14.22
CA LYS A 90 10.48 -3.73 -15.50
C LYS A 90 10.22 -2.23 -15.48
N ASN A 91 9.17 -1.80 -14.78
CA ASN A 91 8.69 -0.42 -14.79
C ASN A 91 9.11 0.38 -13.55
N LYS A 92 9.79 -0.23 -12.56
CA LYS A 92 10.14 0.45 -11.32
C LYS A 92 11.14 1.58 -11.53
N LYS A 93 11.02 2.62 -10.74
CA LYS A 93 12.01 3.69 -10.63
C LYS A 93 13.29 3.19 -9.97
N LYS A 94 14.42 3.89 -10.21
CA LYS A 94 15.74 3.50 -9.72
C LYS A 94 15.80 3.36 -8.19
N ASN A 95 15.10 4.22 -7.47
CA ASN A 95 15.06 4.26 -5.99
C ASN A 95 13.88 3.49 -5.38
N VAL A 96 13.20 2.63 -6.16
CA VAL A 96 12.14 1.73 -5.69
C VAL A 96 12.68 0.31 -5.58
N TYR A 97 12.43 -0.34 -4.45
CA TYR A 97 12.87 -1.70 -4.16
C TYR A 97 11.67 -2.62 -4.09
N ILE A 98 11.42 -3.41 -5.14
CA ILE A 98 10.33 -4.39 -5.18
C ILE A 98 10.90 -5.79 -5.00
N LYS A 99 10.26 -6.60 -4.14
CA LYS A 99 10.65 -7.98 -3.87
C LYS A 99 9.47 -8.92 -4.16
N TYR A 100 9.78 -10.05 -4.80
CA TYR A 100 8.84 -11.15 -4.91
C TYR A 100 8.65 -11.79 -3.54
N GLN A 101 7.51 -11.54 -2.90
CA GLN A 101 7.31 -11.94 -1.50
C GLN A 101 5.83 -12.02 -1.16
N ASN A 102 5.43 -13.13 -0.52
CA ASN A 102 4.10 -13.23 0.09
C ASN A 102 4.09 -12.45 1.41
N ILE A 103 3.20 -11.46 1.52
CA ILE A 103 3.08 -10.59 2.68
C ILE A 103 2.70 -11.34 3.97
N LEU A 104 2.05 -12.50 3.87
CA LEU A 104 1.70 -13.33 5.03
C LEU A 104 2.89 -14.14 5.58
N SER A 105 3.95 -14.34 4.78
CA SER A 105 5.16 -15.08 5.17
C SER A 105 6.36 -14.21 5.52
N VAL A 106 6.18 -12.88 5.51
CA VAL A 106 7.25 -11.93 5.87
C VAL A 106 7.56 -12.02 7.36
N ASP A 107 8.85 -11.97 7.69
CA ASP A 107 9.29 -11.67 9.05
C ASP A 107 9.31 -10.16 9.29
N TYR A 108 8.26 -9.65 9.90
CA TYR A 108 8.09 -8.22 10.19
C TYR A 108 9.08 -7.70 11.24
N ASN A 109 9.78 -8.57 11.98
CA ASN A 109 10.83 -8.15 12.92
C ASN A 109 12.06 -7.59 12.22
N THR A 110 12.26 -7.95 10.96
CA THR A 110 13.40 -7.50 10.14
C THR A 110 13.09 -6.25 9.32
N LEU A 111 11.83 -5.80 9.30
CA LEU A 111 11.41 -4.63 8.53
C LEU A 111 11.53 -3.35 9.36
N HIS A 112 12.43 -2.47 8.92
CA HIS A 112 12.68 -1.16 9.54
C HIS A 112 12.00 -0.05 8.74
N VAL A 113 10.65 -0.07 8.67
CA VAL A 113 9.87 0.92 7.95
C VAL A 113 8.97 1.72 8.88
N GLU A 114 8.75 2.98 8.53
CA GLU A 114 7.93 3.92 9.32
C GLU A 114 6.48 3.96 8.86
N CYS A 115 6.16 3.39 7.68
CA CYS A 115 4.81 3.39 7.14
C CYS A 115 4.53 2.13 6.32
N PHE A 116 3.35 1.55 6.57
CA PHE A 116 2.80 0.42 5.82
C PHE A 116 1.61 0.90 4.99
N ILE A 117 1.56 0.53 3.73
CA ILE A 117 0.45 0.84 2.82
C ILE A 117 -0.22 -0.48 2.40
N LEU A 118 -1.55 -0.52 2.46
CA LEU A 118 -2.37 -1.66 2.09
C LEU A 118 -3.53 -1.19 1.19
N ASN A 119 -3.50 -1.59 -0.07
CA ASN A 119 -4.60 -1.36 -1.02
C ASN A 119 -5.43 -2.64 -1.15
N ASP A 120 -6.19 -2.97 -0.10
CA ASP A 120 -7.04 -4.17 0.03
C ASP A 120 -6.38 -5.45 -0.54
N PRO A 121 -5.20 -5.86 -0.03
CA PRO A 121 -4.39 -6.90 -0.67
C PRO A 121 -4.90 -8.33 -0.45
N LEU A 122 -5.85 -8.53 0.49
CA LEU A 122 -6.28 -9.85 0.96
C LEU A 122 -7.81 -9.97 0.96
N LYS A 123 -8.33 -11.05 0.36
CA LYS A 123 -9.76 -11.34 0.31
C LYS A 123 -10.31 -11.72 1.67
N ARG A 124 -9.63 -12.67 2.36
CA ARG A 124 -10.13 -13.21 3.62
C ARG A 124 -9.78 -12.28 4.77
N GLU A 125 -10.77 -12.01 5.58
CA GLU A 125 -10.66 -11.15 6.75
C GLU A 125 -9.64 -11.67 7.77
N ILE A 126 -9.64 -12.98 8.00
CA ILE A 126 -8.69 -13.63 8.91
C ILE A 126 -7.22 -13.42 8.48
N ASP A 127 -6.95 -13.38 7.19
CA ASP A 127 -5.58 -13.14 6.69
C ASP A 127 -5.17 -11.68 6.92
N LEU A 128 -6.10 -10.75 6.76
CA LEU A 128 -5.86 -9.34 7.07
C LEU A 128 -5.61 -9.14 8.56
N GLU A 129 -6.40 -9.77 9.43
CA GLU A 129 -6.19 -9.76 10.88
C GLU A 129 -4.81 -10.29 11.26
N ASN A 130 -4.42 -11.45 10.69
CA ASN A 130 -3.12 -12.04 10.92
C ASN A 130 -1.97 -11.14 10.45
N LEU A 131 -2.12 -10.50 9.30
CA LEU A 131 -1.16 -9.54 8.77
C LEU A 131 -0.98 -8.35 9.74
N ILE A 132 -2.09 -7.73 10.14
CA ILE A 132 -2.07 -6.58 11.05
C ILE A 132 -1.45 -6.97 12.40
N LYS A 133 -1.82 -8.13 12.95
CA LYS A 133 -1.23 -8.64 14.18
C LYS A 133 0.29 -8.87 14.08
N LYS A 134 0.78 -9.39 12.94
CA LYS A 134 2.23 -9.52 12.71
C LYS A 134 2.95 -8.17 12.67
N ILE A 135 2.34 -7.16 12.04
CA ILE A 135 2.88 -5.79 12.00
C ILE A 135 2.91 -5.20 13.42
N GLU A 136 1.83 -5.32 14.19
CA GLU A 136 1.73 -4.82 15.57
C GLU A 136 2.78 -5.44 16.49
N LEU A 137 2.97 -6.76 16.41
CA LEU A 137 3.84 -7.52 17.30
C LEU A 137 5.32 -7.51 16.88
N SER A 138 5.66 -6.88 15.78
CA SER A 138 7.07 -6.82 15.35
C SER A 138 7.91 -6.06 16.37
N LYS A 139 9.11 -6.57 16.68
CA LYS A 139 10.04 -5.98 17.65
C LYS A 139 10.39 -4.52 17.34
N TYR A 140 10.42 -4.16 16.06
CA TYR A 140 10.66 -2.79 15.64
C TYR A 140 9.50 -1.86 15.96
N ASN A 141 8.27 -2.32 15.73
CA ASN A 141 7.06 -1.50 15.86
C ASN A 141 6.61 -1.29 17.32
N ILE A 142 6.89 -2.27 18.21
CA ILE A 142 6.49 -2.18 19.63
C ILE A 142 7.03 -0.91 20.32
N ASN A 143 8.23 -0.47 19.93
CA ASN A 143 8.93 0.63 20.59
C ASN A 143 9.01 1.91 19.75
N LYS A 144 8.38 1.96 18.59
CA LYS A 144 8.45 3.12 17.69
C LYS A 144 7.10 3.47 17.11
N LYS A 145 6.88 4.76 16.94
CA LYS A 145 5.72 5.24 16.23
C LYS A 145 5.83 4.89 14.75
N TYR A 146 4.81 4.25 14.22
CA TYR A 146 4.69 3.98 12.80
C TYR A 146 3.28 4.34 12.30
N TYR A 147 3.11 4.34 10.99
CA TYR A 147 1.86 4.70 10.34
C TYR A 147 1.34 3.52 9.51
N LEU A 148 0.03 3.43 9.43
CA LEU A 148 -0.66 2.49 8.56
C LEU A 148 -1.61 3.27 7.67
N ILE A 149 -1.58 3.01 6.37
CA ILE A 149 -2.45 3.62 5.38
C ILE A 149 -3.22 2.49 4.69
N THR A 150 -4.53 2.53 4.82
CA THR A 150 -5.40 1.56 4.16
C THR A 150 -6.17 2.22 3.03
N ILE A 151 -6.34 1.52 1.92
CA ILE A 151 -7.00 2.01 0.72
C ILE A 151 -8.08 1.00 0.34
N ASN A 152 -9.29 1.46 0.14
CA ASN A 152 -10.46 0.68 -0.31
C ASN A 152 -10.81 -0.54 0.56
N ILE A 153 -10.33 -0.61 1.77
CA ILE A 153 -10.72 -1.68 2.71
C ILE A 153 -12.15 -1.46 3.16
N ASP A 154 -12.98 -2.51 3.07
CA ASP A 154 -14.39 -2.48 3.48
C ASP A 154 -14.54 -1.98 4.91
N GLU A 155 -15.55 -1.16 5.16
CA GLU A 155 -15.83 -0.60 6.49
C GLU A 155 -16.15 -1.67 7.53
N LYS A 156 -16.72 -2.79 7.13
CA LYS A 156 -16.98 -3.95 7.99
C LYS A 156 -15.70 -4.50 8.63
N LYS A 157 -14.55 -4.32 7.96
CA LYS A 157 -13.22 -4.72 8.46
C LYS A 157 -12.55 -3.69 9.36
N ASN A 158 -13.19 -2.56 9.68
CA ASN A 158 -12.56 -1.48 10.48
C ASN A 158 -12.19 -1.92 11.89
N TYR A 159 -12.86 -2.91 12.46
CA TYR A 159 -12.55 -3.43 13.78
C TYR A 159 -11.14 -4.02 13.87
N ILE A 160 -10.56 -4.48 12.74
CA ILE A 160 -9.19 -5.01 12.66
C ILE A 160 -8.17 -3.93 13.06
N PHE A 161 -8.50 -2.67 12.81
CA PHE A 161 -7.61 -1.52 13.04
C PHE A 161 -7.89 -0.79 14.37
N LYS A 162 -8.71 -1.36 15.26
CA LYS A 162 -9.15 -0.70 16.51
C LYS A 162 -8.03 -0.27 17.47
N LYS A 163 -6.87 -0.92 17.37
CA LYS A 163 -5.70 -0.57 18.18
C LYS A 163 -4.94 0.66 17.66
N PHE A 164 -5.20 1.05 16.42
CA PHE A 164 -4.57 2.20 15.81
C PHE A 164 -5.43 3.44 16.00
N LYS A 165 -4.78 4.56 16.25
CA LYS A 165 -5.45 5.86 16.27
C LYS A 165 -5.73 6.32 14.84
N LEU A 166 -6.99 6.43 14.47
CA LEU A 166 -7.40 7.03 13.20
C LEU A 166 -7.04 8.52 13.19
N ILE A 167 -6.24 8.95 12.21
CA ILE A 167 -5.80 10.34 12.06
C ILE A 167 -6.70 11.09 11.08
N LYS A 168 -7.03 10.45 9.96
CA LYS A 168 -7.72 11.09 8.83
C LYS A 168 -8.37 10.08 7.92
N ILE A 169 -9.50 10.47 7.34
CA ILE A 169 -10.16 9.78 6.22
C ILE A 169 -10.19 10.73 5.03
N VAL A 170 -9.95 10.22 3.83
CA VAL A 170 -10.16 10.91 2.56
C VAL A 170 -11.02 10.03 1.68
N SER A 171 -12.21 10.49 1.32
CA SER A 171 -13.17 9.75 0.49
C SER A 171 -13.27 10.38 -0.89
N ALA A 172 -13.38 9.55 -1.92
CA ALA A 172 -13.73 9.96 -3.28
C ALA A 172 -15.17 9.56 -3.64
N SER A 173 -15.72 8.55 -2.94
CA SER A 173 -17.11 8.11 -3.01
C SER A 173 -17.47 7.37 -1.73
N SER A 174 -18.70 6.90 -1.61
CA SER A 174 -19.14 6.08 -0.47
C SER A 174 -18.33 4.80 -0.26
N THR A 175 -17.79 4.23 -1.35
CA THR A 175 -17.04 2.96 -1.31
C THR A 175 -15.54 3.11 -1.50
N LYS A 176 -15.06 4.29 -1.92
CA LYS A 176 -13.63 4.53 -2.19
C LYS A 176 -13.07 5.52 -1.19
N ASN A 177 -12.22 5.03 -0.29
CA ASN A 177 -11.60 5.85 0.76
C ASN A 177 -10.18 5.42 1.07
N ILE A 178 -9.46 6.36 1.69
CA ILE A 178 -8.18 6.09 2.34
C ILE A 178 -8.32 6.45 3.80
N ARG A 179 -7.78 5.61 4.67
CA ARG A 179 -7.68 5.86 6.09
C ARG A 179 -6.21 5.91 6.51
N PHE A 180 -5.89 6.88 7.31
CA PHE A 180 -4.55 7.09 7.86
C PHE A 180 -4.58 6.84 9.35
N TYR A 181 -3.72 5.96 9.83
CA TYR A 181 -3.62 5.58 11.22
C TYR A 181 -2.21 5.80 11.77
N SER A 182 -2.09 5.91 13.10
CA SER A 182 -0.83 5.80 13.84
C SER A 182 -0.92 4.72 14.91
N SER A 183 0.17 4.06 15.15
CA SER A 183 0.38 3.25 16.34
C SER A 183 0.41 4.11 17.59
#